data_444499d0011b98968a5b61a6dfeebb0a
#
_entry.id   444499d0011b98968a5b61a6dfeebb0a
#
_cell.length_a   1.000
_cell.length_b   1.000
_cell.length_c   1.000
_cell.angle_alpha   90.00
_cell.angle_beta   90.00
_cell.angle_gamma   90.00
#
_symmetry.space_group_name_H-M   'P 1'
#
loop_
_entity.id
_entity.type
_entity.pdbx_description
1 polymer ?
#
loop_
_entity_poly.entity_id
_entity_poly.type
_entity_poly.pdbx_seq_one_letter_code
_entity_poly.pdbx_strand_id
1 'polypeptide(L)'
;MPVAFTDLFNEALDDLAASLATITNLQVVIDPRNLTAPCAFIDAPTFTVFSNNVVEMTFPIRIITLGPGNLDAQRSLLNLASKVITKKIGVTDGRPTVAVIGGSELPAYDLTITLQTQATA
;
A
#
# COMPACT_ATOMS: atom_id res chain seq x y z
N MET A 1 4.13 0.99 20.40
CA MET A 1 5.51 0.54 20.53
C MET A 1 6.11 0.28 19.16
N PRO A 2 7.31 0.83 18.83
CA PRO A 2 7.90 0.55 17.52
C PRO A 2 8.27 -0.91 17.37
N VAL A 3 8.11 -1.43 16.15
CA VAL A 3 8.55 -2.79 15.81
C VAL A 3 10.05 -2.73 15.49
N ALA A 4 10.81 -3.68 16.00
CA ALA A 4 12.26 -3.74 15.79
C ALA A 4 12.62 -4.62 14.60
N PHE A 5 13.41 -4.10 13.68
CA PHE A 5 13.86 -4.80 12.48
C PHE A 5 15.37 -4.71 12.31
N THR A 6 15.98 -5.74 11.71
CA THR A 6 17.39 -5.73 11.31
C THR A 6 17.58 -5.04 9.97
N ASP A 7 16.75 -5.36 8.98
CA ASP A 7 16.69 -4.67 7.69
C ASP A 7 15.41 -3.85 7.67
N LEU A 8 15.47 -2.66 8.23
CA LEU A 8 14.33 -1.86 8.65
C LEU A 8 13.25 -1.71 7.57
N PHE A 9 13.64 -1.17 6.41
CA PHE A 9 12.67 -0.83 5.37
C PHE A 9 12.17 -2.06 4.63
N ASN A 10 13.06 -3.00 4.31
CA ASN A 10 12.68 -4.20 3.58
C ASN A 10 11.82 -5.12 4.43
N GLU A 11 12.12 -5.27 5.72
CA GLU A 11 11.29 -6.06 6.62
C GLU A 11 9.91 -5.43 6.81
N ALA A 12 9.84 -4.10 6.96
CA ALA A 12 8.55 -3.40 7.05
C ALA A 12 7.74 -3.57 5.78
N LEU A 13 8.40 -3.46 4.62
CA LEU A 13 7.75 -3.68 3.33
C LEU A 13 7.20 -5.10 3.21
N ASP A 14 7.98 -6.10 3.59
CA ASP A 14 7.56 -7.51 3.52
C ASP A 14 6.39 -7.80 4.46
N ASP A 15 6.41 -7.24 5.67
CA ASP A 15 5.31 -7.40 6.63
C ASP A 15 4.03 -6.77 6.10
N LEU A 16 4.15 -5.57 5.50
CA LEU A 16 3.01 -4.89 4.91
C LEU A 16 2.43 -5.69 3.75
N ALA A 17 3.29 -6.19 2.87
CA ALA A 17 2.87 -7.01 1.73
C ALA A 17 2.17 -8.29 2.20
N ALA A 18 2.69 -8.95 3.24
CA ALA A 18 2.08 -10.15 3.80
C ALA A 18 0.68 -9.87 4.37
N SER A 19 0.50 -8.74 5.06
CA SER A 19 -0.81 -8.34 5.59
C SER A 19 -1.81 -8.09 4.48
N LEU A 20 -1.40 -7.39 3.43
CA LEU A 20 -2.27 -7.10 2.28
C LEU A 20 -2.60 -8.37 1.48
N ALA A 21 -1.67 -9.31 1.40
CA ALA A 21 -1.87 -10.55 0.66
C ALA A 21 -2.96 -11.44 1.25
N THR A 22 -3.37 -11.19 2.50
CA THR A 22 -4.49 -11.92 3.13
C THR A 22 -5.85 -11.47 2.61
N ILE A 23 -5.93 -10.39 1.85
CA ILE A 23 -7.18 -9.87 1.30
C ILE A 23 -7.55 -10.69 0.05
N THR A 24 -8.76 -11.24 0.07
CA THR A 24 -9.27 -12.04 -1.04
C THR A 24 -9.43 -11.17 -2.31
N ASN A 25 -9.03 -11.71 -3.46
CA ASN A 25 -9.13 -11.07 -4.77
C ASN A 25 -8.24 -9.82 -4.91
N LEU A 26 -7.22 -9.68 -4.07
CA LEU A 26 -6.27 -8.59 -4.17
C LEU A 26 -4.86 -9.16 -4.37
N GLN A 27 -4.24 -8.83 -5.50
CA GLN A 27 -2.85 -9.18 -5.76
C GLN A 27 -1.96 -8.06 -5.26
N VAL A 28 -0.95 -8.39 -4.48
CA VAL A 28 0.01 -7.42 -3.98
C VAL A 28 1.22 -7.35 -4.92
N VAL A 29 1.56 -6.15 -5.36
CA VAL A 29 2.67 -5.92 -6.29
C VAL A 29 3.65 -4.95 -5.65
N ILE A 30 4.92 -5.30 -5.65
CA ILE A 30 6.01 -4.45 -5.15
C ILE A 30 6.84 -3.92 -6.33
N ASP A 31 7.04 -4.75 -7.34
CA ASP A 31 7.80 -4.36 -8.53
C ASP A 31 6.86 -3.71 -9.55
N PRO A 32 7.08 -2.42 -9.91
CA PRO A 32 6.19 -1.74 -10.85
C PRO A 32 6.16 -2.38 -12.24
N ARG A 33 7.12 -3.22 -12.58
CA ARG A 33 7.10 -3.97 -13.85
C ARG A 33 6.03 -5.05 -13.89
N ASN A 34 5.51 -5.44 -12.75
CA ASN A 34 4.53 -6.53 -12.61
C ASN A 34 3.10 -6.04 -12.40
N LEU A 35 2.83 -4.76 -12.64
CA LEU A 35 1.51 -4.18 -12.41
C LEU A 35 0.46 -4.83 -13.31
N THR A 36 -0.53 -5.44 -12.69
CA THR A 36 -1.66 -6.09 -13.36
C THR A 36 -2.91 -5.85 -12.52
N ALA A 37 -3.89 -5.15 -13.06
CA ALA A 37 -5.13 -4.88 -12.32
C ALA A 37 -6.01 -6.14 -12.27
N PRO A 38 -6.77 -6.36 -11.18
CA PRO A 38 -6.76 -5.58 -9.95
C PRO A 38 -5.57 -5.90 -9.05
N CYS A 39 -4.97 -4.87 -8.46
CA CYS A 39 -3.80 -5.06 -7.61
C CYS A 39 -3.67 -3.95 -6.57
N ALA A 40 -2.83 -4.21 -5.56
CA ALA A 40 -2.35 -3.19 -4.63
C ALA A 40 -0.86 -3.05 -4.84
N PHE A 41 -0.43 -1.88 -5.31
CA PHE A 41 0.98 -1.58 -5.53
C PHE A 41 1.53 -0.83 -4.33
N ILE A 42 2.59 -1.38 -3.71
CA ILE A 42 3.28 -0.74 -2.60
C ILE A 42 4.49 -0.01 -3.17
N ASP A 43 4.47 1.32 -3.09
CA ASP A 43 5.56 2.14 -3.57
C ASP A 43 6.59 2.37 -2.45
N ALA A 44 7.72 2.98 -2.81
CA ALA A 44 8.80 3.25 -1.85
C ALA A 44 8.33 4.21 -0.75
N PRO A 45 8.71 3.96 0.51
CA PRO A 45 8.28 4.82 1.60
C PRO A 45 9.09 6.11 1.68
N THR A 46 8.44 7.14 2.22
CA THR A 46 9.14 8.28 2.79
C THR A 46 9.34 8.01 4.29
N PHE A 47 10.31 8.66 4.92
CA PHE A 47 10.55 8.41 6.33
C PHE A 47 11.10 9.64 7.04
N THR A 48 10.89 9.66 8.36
CA THR A 48 11.45 10.65 9.27
C THR A 48 12.07 9.92 10.44
N VAL A 49 13.30 10.27 10.78
CA VAL A 49 14.01 9.66 11.92
C VAL A 49 13.77 10.50 13.16
N PHE A 50 13.17 9.90 14.20
CA PHE A 50 12.86 10.61 15.45
C PHE A 50 14.04 10.61 16.42
N SER A 51 14.73 9.48 16.51
CA SER A 51 15.91 9.33 17.35
C SER A 51 16.76 8.24 16.72
N ASN A 52 17.97 8.07 17.19
CA ASN A 52 19.03 7.27 16.57
C ASN A 52 18.56 6.13 15.68
N ASN A 53 17.54 5.36 16.12
CA ASN A 53 17.10 4.17 15.39
C ASN A 53 15.59 4.01 15.34
N VAL A 54 14.83 5.04 15.76
CA VAL A 54 13.36 5.02 15.67
C VAL A 54 12.92 5.84 14.47
N VAL A 55 12.20 5.21 13.55
CA VAL A 55 11.82 5.80 12.27
C VAL A 55 10.32 5.73 12.10
N GLU A 56 9.72 6.85 11.70
CA GLU A 56 8.36 6.86 11.17
C GLU A 56 8.43 6.80 9.67
N MET A 57 7.84 5.76 9.08
CA MET A 57 7.82 5.63 7.62
C MET A 57 6.41 5.64 7.09
N THR A 58 6.24 6.23 5.91
CA THR A 58 4.95 6.37 5.25
C THR A 58 5.02 5.67 3.91
N PHE A 59 4.20 4.63 3.75
CA PHE A 59 4.10 3.88 2.50
C PHE A 59 2.90 4.36 1.70
N PRO A 60 3.12 4.84 0.46
CA PRO A 60 2.00 5.04 -0.46
C PRO A 60 1.60 3.70 -1.07
N ILE A 61 0.30 3.38 -0.99
CA ILE A 61 -0.24 2.16 -1.58
C ILE A 61 -1.31 2.56 -2.58
N ARG A 62 -1.19 2.07 -3.81
CA ARG A 62 -2.16 2.33 -4.85
C ARG A 62 -2.96 1.07 -5.14
N ILE A 63 -4.27 1.14 -4.89
CA ILE A 63 -5.19 0.08 -5.26
C ILE A 63 -5.72 0.40 -6.64
N ILE A 64 -5.54 -0.52 -7.59
CA ILE A 64 -5.89 -0.33 -8.99
C ILE A 64 -6.93 -1.39 -9.37
N THR A 65 -7.99 -0.98 -10.05
CA THR A 65 -8.99 -1.92 -10.56
C THR A 65 -9.09 -1.80 -12.07
N LEU A 66 -9.84 -2.72 -12.69
CA LEU A 66 -10.04 -2.72 -14.13
C LEU A 66 -10.93 -1.56 -14.54
N GLY A 67 -10.61 -0.92 -15.68
CA GLY A 67 -11.42 0.11 -16.29
C GLY A 67 -12.56 -0.47 -17.11
N PRO A 68 -13.41 0.39 -17.67
CA PRO A 68 -13.37 1.85 -17.58
C PRO A 68 -13.82 2.39 -16.22
N GLY A 69 -13.53 3.66 -15.95
CA GLY A 69 -13.92 4.31 -14.71
C GLY A 69 -15.40 4.58 -14.63
N ASN A 70 -16.15 3.65 -14.07
CA ASN A 70 -17.60 3.76 -13.89
C ASN A 70 -17.96 3.44 -12.43
N LEU A 71 -19.26 3.40 -12.13
CA LEU A 71 -19.73 3.14 -10.77
C LEU A 71 -19.27 1.77 -10.26
N ASP A 72 -19.25 0.76 -11.10
CA ASP A 72 -18.82 -0.59 -10.70
C ASP A 72 -17.34 -0.59 -10.31
N ALA A 73 -16.50 0.09 -11.07
CA ALA A 73 -15.09 0.24 -10.76
C ALA A 73 -14.91 1.00 -9.44
N GLN A 74 -15.64 2.08 -9.25
CA GLN A 74 -15.59 2.86 -8.02
C GLN A 74 -16.00 2.03 -6.80
N ARG A 75 -17.07 1.26 -6.90
CA ARG A 75 -17.53 0.39 -5.82
C ARG A 75 -16.52 -0.71 -5.51
N SER A 76 -15.87 -1.25 -6.54
CA SER A 76 -14.81 -2.24 -6.35
C SER A 76 -13.63 -1.65 -5.59
N LEU A 77 -13.19 -0.44 -5.94
CA LEU A 77 -12.11 0.26 -5.25
C LEU A 77 -12.47 0.54 -3.80
N LEU A 78 -13.68 1.03 -3.54
CA LEU A 78 -14.12 1.32 -2.19
C LEU A 78 -14.21 0.05 -1.34
N ASN A 79 -14.63 -1.06 -1.93
CA ASN A 79 -14.66 -2.34 -1.25
C ASN A 79 -13.25 -2.81 -0.87
N LEU A 80 -12.29 -2.69 -1.79
CA LEU A 80 -10.91 -3.07 -1.52
C LEU A 80 -10.29 -2.15 -0.46
N ALA A 81 -10.55 -0.84 -0.54
CA ALA A 81 -10.07 0.10 0.48
C ALA A 81 -10.63 -0.25 1.86
N SER A 82 -11.91 -0.59 1.93
CA SER A 82 -12.53 -1.02 3.18
C SER A 82 -11.85 -2.25 3.75
N LYS A 83 -11.54 -3.23 2.92
CA LYS A 83 -10.83 -4.44 3.35
C LYS A 83 -9.42 -4.11 3.85
N VAL A 84 -8.72 -3.19 3.21
CA VAL A 84 -7.39 -2.76 3.66
C VAL A 84 -7.47 -2.11 5.03
N ILE A 85 -8.47 -1.26 5.25
CA ILE A 85 -8.66 -0.59 6.55
C ILE A 85 -8.91 -1.62 7.66
N THR A 86 -9.64 -2.69 7.37
CA THR A 86 -9.92 -3.72 8.39
C THR A 86 -8.68 -4.49 8.83
N LYS A 87 -7.58 -4.42 8.08
CA LYS A 87 -6.32 -5.07 8.47
C LYS A 87 -5.58 -4.32 9.58
N LYS A 88 -6.00 -3.10 9.90
CA LYS A 88 -5.43 -2.28 10.99
C LYS A 88 -3.92 -2.07 10.82
N ILE A 89 -3.49 -1.77 9.61
CA ILE A 89 -2.07 -1.63 9.28
C ILE A 89 -1.58 -0.19 9.27
N GLY A 90 -2.36 0.74 9.83
CA GLY A 90 -1.92 2.13 9.97
C GLY A 90 -2.34 3.04 8.83
N VAL A 91 -3.46 2.75 8.17
CA VAL A 91 -3.99 3.63 7.12
C VAL A 91 -4.40 4.95 7.75
N THR A 92 -3.88 6.06 7.22
CA THR A 92 -4.15 7.40 7.72
C THR A 92 -5.08 8.20 6.82
N ASP A 93 -5.01 7.99 5.51
CA ASP A 93 -5.93 8.64 4.57
C ASP A 93 -6.00 7.87 3.24
N GLY A 94 -6.87 8.34 2.37
CA GLY A 94 -7.00 7.79 1.02
C GLY A 94 -7.62 8.81 0.09
N ARG A 95 -7.27 8.74 -1.19
CA ARG A 95 -7.82 9.64 -2.22
C ARG A 95 -7.92 8.93 -3.57
N PRO A 96 -8.94 9.28 -4.37
CA PRO A 96 -9.07 8.70 -5.72
C PRO A 96 -7.98 9.23 -6.64
N THR A 97 -7.55 8.37 -7.57
CA THR A 97 -6.55 8.73 -8.56
C THR A 97 -6.73 7.87 -9.81
N VAL A 98 -5.81 8.00 -10.74
CA VAL A 98 -5.78 7.23 -11.98
C VAL A 98 -4.40 6.61 -12.11
N ALA A 99 -4.34 5.33 -12.45
CA ALA A 99 -3.10 4.64 -12.75
C ALA A 99 -2.99 4.38 -14.24
N VAL A 100 -1.78 4.52 -14.79
CA VAL A 100 -1.52 4.19 -16.20
C VAL A 100 -0.74 2.89 -16.26
N ILE A 101 -1.34 1.87 -16.87
CA ILE A 101 -0.70 0.57 -17.05
C ILE A 101 -0.83 0.18 -18.53
N GLY A 102 0.31 -0.05 -19.17
CA GLY A 102 0.32 -0.44 -20.58
C GLY A 102 -0.34 0.56 -21.51
N GLY A 103 -0.26 1.84 -21.21
CA GLY A 103 -0.88 2.91 -21.98
C GLY A 103 -2.36 3.13 -21.71
N SER A 104 -2.96 2.36 -20.81
CA SER A 104 -4.37 2.50 -20.43
C SER A 104 -4.51 3.17 -19.08
N GLU A 105 -5.47 4.09 -18.95
CA GLU A 105 -5.81 4.72 -17.69
C GLU A 105 -6.80 3.85 -16.93
N LEU A 106 -6.47 3.48 -15.70
CA LEU A 106 -7.31 2.64 -14.86
C LEU A 106 -7.69 3.39 -13.59
N PRO A 107 -8.93 3.21 -13.08
CA PRO A 107 -9.31 3.83 -11.81
C PRO A 107 -8.51 3.24 -10.66
N ALA A 108 -8.12 4.11 -9.74
CA ALA A 108 -7.26 3.74 -8.61
C ALA A 108 -7.58 4.56 -7.38
N TYR A 109 -7.09 4.10 -6.23
CA TYR A 109 -7.14 4.82 -4.96
C TYR A 109 -5.77 4.80 -4.33
N ASP A 110 -5.27 5.97 -3.94
CA ASP A 110 -4.04 6.08 -3.18
C ASP A 110 -4.34 6.06 -1.70
N LEU A 111 -3.77 5.11 -0.98
CA LEU A 111 -3.85 5.03 0.48
C LEU A 111 -2.49 5.33 1.06
N THR A 112 -2.48 6.00 2.21
CA THR A 112 -1.27 6.31 2.95
C THR A 112 -1.23 5.47 4.21
N ILE A 113 -0.15 4.73 4.42
CA ILE A 113 0.06 3.92 5.61
C ILE A 113 1.28 4.44 6.34
N THR A 114 1.09 4.77 7.62
CA THR A 114 2.16 5.28 8.47
C THR A 114 2.51 4.25 9.53
N LEU A 115 3.79 3.88 9.59
CA LEU A 115 4.32 2.92 10.54
C LEU A 115 5.46 3.54 11.33
N GLN A 116 5.53 3.19 12.63
CA GLN A 116 6.65 3.55 13.46
C GLN A 116 7.47 2.28 13.73
N THR A 117 8.77 2.31 13.42
CA THR A 117 9.64 1.15 13.50
C THR A 117 10.95 1.51 14.19
N GLN A 118 11.69 0.48 14.59
CA GLN A 118 12.98 0.64 15.25
C GLN A 118 13.99 -0.28 14.60
N ALA A 119 15.14 0.26 14.20
CA ALA A 119 16.22 -0.54 13.66
C ALA A 119 16.98 -1.20 14.82
N THR A 120 17.30 -2.49 14.69
CA THR A 120 18.21 -3.16 15.61
C THR A 120 19.63 -3.05 15.09
N ALA A 121 20.56 -2.76 15.98
CA ALA A 121 21.95 -2.57 15.58
C ALA A 121 22.59 -3.86 15.06
#